data_d8ceb08ee284462f22921758bf072f94
#
_entry.id   d8ceb08ee284462f22921758bf072f94
#
_cell.length_a   1.000
_cell.length_b   1.000
_cell.length_c   1.000
_cell.angle_alpha   90.00
_cell.angle_beta   90.00
_cell.angle_gamma   90.00
#
_symmetry.space_group_name_H-M   'P 1'
#
loop_
_entity.id
_entity.type
_entity.pdbx_description
1 polymer ?
#
loop_
_entity_poly.entity_id
_entity_poly.type
_entity_poly.pdbx_seq_one_letter_code
_entity_poly.pdbx_strand_id
1 'polypeptide(L)'
;MTINVKNFLKDKPKLSKMGEFQELQPIEGMEISAISADLYGTGRDDLCLFYFKDGANYGAVYTNNTICSESITWNRQIRKKNIKAIMINTKNANTFTGTQGAEALESLSKNLAKHLTLREAQKKGGTSQVIKPNEILFASTGVIGEKFPIQKIKNSTSQLVEKLREKQNKFVWFKAASSIMTTDTRPKLAYEECRIWNKDIRLSAIAKGSGMISPNMATMLAFVFTDAEIPSVFLKSLLKRAMTNTFNAITVDSDTSTNDMVAIFSSNKVK
;
A
#
# COMPACT_ATOMS: atom_id res chain seq x y z
N MET A 1 -18.95 18.02 -2.98
CA MET A 1 -19.37 17.53 -1.65
C MET A 1 -18.16 17.54 -0.76
N THR A 2 -18.07 18.47 0.16
CA THR A 2 -16.95 18.57 1.10
C THR A 2 -17.19 17.55 2.20
N ILE A 3 -16.47 16.43 2.18
CA ILE A 3 -16.57 15.47 3.28
C ILE A 3 -15.88 16.08 4.50
N ASN A 4 -16.70 16.37 5.50
CA ASN A 4 -16.19 16.88 6.76
C ASN A 4 -15.53 15.72 7.52
N VAL A 5 -14.21 15.71 7.54
CA VAL A 5 -13.39 14.71 8.25
C VAL A 5 -13.83 14.57 9.73
N LYS A 6 -14.34 15.65 10.33
CA LYS A 6 -14.92 15.61 11.70
C LYS A 6 -16.13 14.68 11.80
N ASN A 7 -16.95 14.53 10.77
CA ASN A 7 -18.11 13.65 10.80
C ASN A 7 -17.73 12.18 10.67
N PHE A 8 -16.66 11.84 9.96
CA PHE A 8 -16.14 10.48 9.87
C PHE A 8 -15.59 9.97 11.21
N LEU A 9 -15.13 10.89 12.07
CA LEU A 9 -14.53 10.57 13.37
C LEU A 9 -15.52 10.66 14.56
N LYS A 10 -16.76 11.08 14.33
CA LYS A 10 -17.76 11.30 15.41
C LYS A 10 -18.09 10.07 16.24
N ASP A 11 -18.07 8.90 15.61
CA ASP A 11 -18.47 7.64 16.26
C ASP A 11 -17.29 6.83 16.81
N LYS A 12 -16.07 7.40 16.80
CA LYS A 12 -14.90 6.73 17.34
C LYS A 12 -14.50 7.34 18.70
N PRO A 13 -14.04 6.52 19.66
CA PRO A 13 -13.67 7.03 20.99
C PRO A 13 -12.65 8.17 20.87
N LYS A 14 -12.77 9.18 21.76
CA LYS A 14 -11.92 10.38 21.83
C LYS A 14 -10.47 10.04 22.16
N LEU A 15 -9.77 9.35 21.31
CA LEU A 15 -8.50 8.70 21.62
C LEU A 15 -7.24 9.44 21.17
N SER A 16 -7.29 10.64 20.64
CA SER A 16 -6.09 11.50 20.64
C SER A 16 -6.39 12.96 20.42
N LYS A 17 -5.70 13.82 21.16
CA LYS A 17 -5.59 15.26 20.96
C LYS A 17 -4.64 15.63 19.80
N MET A 18 -4.34 14.72 18.89
CA MET A 18 -3.48 15.04 17.75
C MET A 18 -4.22 15.91 16.74
N GLY A 19 -3.52 16.91 16.25
CA GLY A 19 -4.01 17.96 15.36
C GLY A 19 -4.61 17.48 14.02
N GLU A 20 -4.78 18.40 13.10
CA GLU A 20 -5.29 18.13 11.75
C GLU A 20 -4.37 17.16 10.99
N PHE A 21 -4.96 16.39 10.04
CA PHE A 21 -4.15 15.55 9.15
C PHE A 21 -3.28 16.41 8.25
N GLN A 22 -2.01 16.04 8.15
CA GLN A 22 -1.10 16.66 7.20
C GLN A 22 -1.64 16.50 5.78
N GLU A 23 -1.59 17.57 4.99
CA GLU A 23 -2.00 17.53 3.59
C GLU A 23 -0.88 16.95 2.74
N LEU A 24 -1.11 15.76 2.17
CA LEU A 24 -0.15 15.12 1.30
C LEU A 24 -0.20 15.74 -0.09
N GLN A 25 0.97 16.05 -0.64
CA GLN A 25 1.10 16.53 -2.00
C GLN A 25 1.13 15.38 -3.00
N PRO A 26 0.70 15.62 -4.24
CA PRO A 26 0.75 14.62 -5.30
C PRO A 26 2.18 14.14 -5.57
N ILE A 27 2.32 12.84 -5.78
CA ILE A 27 3.54 12.22 -6.32
C ILE A 27 3.32 11.99 -7.81
N GLU A 28 4.10 12.67 -8.65
CA GLU A 28 3.97 12.58 -10.10
C GLU A 28 4.22 11.15 -10.60
N GLY A 29 3.49 10.72 -11.61
CA GLY A 29 3.61 9.37 -12.21
C GLY A 29 2.94 8.26 -11.42
N MET A 30 2.22 8.57 -10.34
CA MET A 30 1.45 7.63 -9.54
C MET A 30 -0.04 7.92 -9.59
N GLU A 31 -0.85 6.88 -9.59
CA GLU A 31 -2.30 6.95 -9.46
C GLU A 31 -2.74 6.12 -8.25
N ILE A 32 -3.83 6.54 -7.60
CA ILE A 32 -4.33 5.93 -6.38
C ILE A 32 -5.81 5.60 -6.54
N SER A 33 -6.20 4.43 -6.06
CA SER A 33 -7.62 4.09 -5.84
C SER A 33 -7.82 3.33 -4.54
N ALA A 34 -8.98 3.51 -3.92
CA ALA A 34 -9.45 2.72 -2.80
C ALA A 34 -10.96 2.49 -2.95
N ILE A 35 -11.39 1.26 -2.71
CA ILE A 35 -12.79 0.84 -2.83
C ILE A 35 -13.14 -0.19 -1.77
N SER A 36 -14.45 -0.42 -1.61
CA SER A 36 -14.95 -1.59 -0.89
C SER A 36 -15.11 -2.77 -1.86
N ALA A 37 -14.52 -3.91 -1.52
CA ALA A 37 -14.88 -5.23 -2.05
C ALA A 37 -15.87 -5.94 -1.12
N ASP A 38 -16.40 -5.22 -0.14
CA ASP A 38 -17.32 -5.72 0.87
C ASP A 38 -16.76 -6.92 1.66
N LEU A 39 -15.47 -6.85 2.00
CA LEU A 39 -14.82 -7.89 2.82
C LEU A 39 -15.34 -7.87 4.26
N TYR A 40 -15.75 -6.69 4.75
CA TYR A 40 -16.30 -6.50 6.09
C TYR A 40 -17.82 -6.60 6.17
N GLY A 41 -18.54 -6.61 5.03
CA GLY A 41 -20.01 -6.54 5.01
C GLY A 41 -20.60 -5.19 5.44
N THR A 42 -19.79 -4.11 5.43
CA THR A 42 -20.17 -2.77 5.94
C THR A 42 -20.03 -1.67 4.90
N GLY A 43 -19.63 -2.01 3.68
CA GLY A 43 -19.38 -1.04 2.61
C GLY A 43 -18.16 -0.13 2.83
N ARG A 44 -17.36 -0.34 3.91
CA ARG A 44 -16.10 0.42 4.09
C ARG A 44 -15.10 0.01 3.02
N ASP A 45 -14.23 0.96 2.65
CA ASP A 45 -13.12 0.64 1.75
C ASP A 45 -12.15 -0.35 2.41
N ASP A 46 -11.77 -1.40 1.68
CA ASP A 46 -10.97 -2.53 2.15
C ASP A 46 -9.94 -3.02 1.12
N LEU A 47 -9.95 -2.41 -0.07
CA LEU A 47 -8.92 -2.56 -1.10
C LEU A 47 -8.31 -1.21 -1.44
N CYS A 48 -6.98 -1.19 -1.57
CA CYS A 48 -6.21 -0.04 -2.05
C CYS A 48 -5.26 -0.45 -3.17
N LEU A 49 -5.11 0.41 -4.17
CA LEU A 49 -4.19 0.20 -5.28
C LEU A 49 -3.39 1.48 -5.54
N PHE A 50 -2.07 1.34 -5.55
CA PHE A 50 -1.14 2.34 -6.08
C PHE A 50 -0.60 1.81 -7.41
N TYR A 51 -0.73 2.61 -8.45
CA TYR A 51 -0.31 2.27 -9.81
C TYR A 51 0.68 3.29 -10.33
N PHE A 52 1.77 2.83 -10.92
CA PHE A 52 2.85 3.63 -11.49
C PHE A 52 2.87 3.43 -13.01
N LYS A 53 2.40 4.44 -13.73
CA LYS A 53 2.26 4.38 -15.20
C LYS A 53 3.58 3.98 -15.89
N ASP A 54 4.67 4.62 -15.52
CA ASP A 54 5.99 4.35 -16.11
C ASP A 54 6.79 3.32 -15.30
N GLY A 55 6.18 2.80 -14.23
CA GLY A 55 6.82 1.94 -13.24
C GLY A 55 7.50 2.74 -12.14
N ALA A 56 7.83 2.08 -11.05
CA ALA A 56 8.53 2.67 -9.92
C ALA A 56 9.68 1.77 -9.49
N ASN A 57 10.83 2.37 -9.19
CA ASN A 57 11.86 1.70 -8.42
C ASN A 57 11.35 1.51 -7.00
N TYR A 58 11.72 0.43 -6.33
CA TYR A 58 11.28 0.20 -4.97
C TYR A 58 12.33 -0.45 -4.08
N GLY A 59 12.21 -0.19 -2.80
CA GLY A 59 12.89 -0.91 -1.73
C GLY A 59 11.85 -1.34 -0.70
N ALA A 60 11.97 -2.55 -0.17
CA ALA A 60 11.07 -3.06 0.84
C ALA A 60 11.82 -3.84 1.91
N VAL A 61 11.30 -3.77 3.13
CA VAL A 61 11.66 -4.61 4.27
C VAL A 61 10.40 -5.31 4.74
N TYR A 62 10.57 -6.54 5.20
CA TYR A 62 9.48 -7.44 5.57
C TYR A 62 9.72 -8.01 6.95
N THR A 63 8.67 -8.54 7.56
CA THR A 63 8.75 -9.24 8.84
C THR A 63 9.89 -10.26 8.89
N ASN A 64 10.51 -10.36 10.06
CA ASN A 64 11.50 -11.39 10.38
C ASN A 64 10.84 -12.66 10.96
N ASN A 65 9.51 -12.68 11.08
CA ASN A 65 8.80 -13.86 11.53
C ASN A 65 9.08 -15.04 10.58
N THR A 66 9.33 -16.21 11.12
CA THR A 66 9.53 -17.45 10.34
C THR A 66 8.27 -17.83 9.56
N ILE A 67 7.11 -17.49 10.11
CA ILE A 67 5.82 -17.65 9.46
C ILE A 67 5.45 -16.30 8.85
N CYS A 68 5.35 -16.23 7.54
CA CYS A 68 4.93 -15.03 6.84
C CYS A 68 3.74 -15.29 5.91
N SER A 69 3.02 -14.22 5.60
CA SER A 69 1.88 -14.28 4.69
C SER A 69 2.30 -14.63 3.27
N GLU A 70 1.35 -15.15 2.50
CA GLU A 70 1.57 -15.43 1.07
C GLU A 70 1.89 -14.17 0.27
N SER A 71 1.39 -12.99 0.69
CA SER A 71 1.75 -11.70 0.09
C SER A 71 3.24 -11.39 0.21
N ILE A 72 3.86 -11.70 1.36
CA ILE A 72 5.30 -11.52 1.55
C ILE A 72 6.09 -12.56 0.76
N THR A 73 5.64 -13.81 0.77
CA THR A 73 6.24 -14.90 -0.02
C THR A 73 6.25 -14.54 -1.50
N TRP A 74 5.12 -14.04 -2.03
CA TRP A 74 5.01 -13.53 -3.40
C TRP A 74 6.00 -12.41 -3.67
N ASN A 75 6.03 -11.38 -2.83
CA ASN A 75 6.89 -10.21 -3.04
C ASN A 75 8.38 -10.57 -3.01
N ARG A 76 8.79 -11.51 -2.14
CA ARG A 76 10.17 -12.00 -2.06
C ARG A 76 10.63 -12.75 -3.32
N GLN A 77 9.71 -13.30 -4.09
CA GLN A 77 10.01 -13.98 -5.37
C GLN A 77 10.19 -13.00 -6.53
N ILE A 78 9.68 -11.77 -6.41
CA ILE A 78 9.82 -10.75 -7.45
C ILE A 78 11.28 -10.31 -7.57
N ARG A 79 11.88 -10.55 -8.75
CA ARG A 79 13.26 -10.17 -9.07
C ARG A 79 13.36 -8.83 -9.79
N LYS A 80 12.24 -8.28 -10.23
CA LYS A 80 12.18 -6.98 -10.90
C LYS A 80 12.54 -5.86 -9.92
N LYS A 81 13.37 -4.92 -10.36
CA LYS A 81 13.72 -3.71 -9.60
C LYS A 81 12.73 -2.57 -9.81
N ASN A 82 11.95 -2.66 -10.88
CA ASN A 82 10.89 -1.72 -11.23
C ASN A 82 9.57 -2.47 -11.29
N ILE A 83 8.56 -1.92 -10.63
CA ILE A 83 7.22 -2.51 -10.54
C ILE A 83 6.15 -1.54 -11.04
N LYS A 84 4.99 -2.06 -11.41
CA LYS A 84 3.86 -1.26 -11.90
C LYS A 84 2.80 -0.97 -10.86
N ALA A 85 2.63 -1.84 -9.88
CA ALA A 85 1.58 -1.64 -8.89
C ALA A 85 1.87 -2.31 -7.55
N ILE A 86 1.22 -1.80 -6.50
CA ILE A 86 1.01 -2.52 -5.25
C ILE A 86 -0.47 -2.49 -4.90
N MET A 87 -1.03 -3.66 -4.62
CA MET A 87 -2.40 -3.82 -4.15
C MET A 87 -2.41 -4.26 -2.69
N ILE A 88 -3.24 -3.61 -1.89
CA ILE A 88 -3.38 -3.87 -0.46
C ILE A 88 -4.82 -4.31 -0.17
N ASN A 89 -5.00 -5.39 0.58
CA ASN A 89 -6.28 -5.78 1.13
C ASN A 89 -6.25 -5.79 2.66
N THR A 90 -7.41 -5.49 3.25
CA THR A 90 -7.66 -5.64 4.69
C THR A 90 -8.60 -6.81 4.97
N LYS A 91 -9.02 -7.00 6.22
CA LYS A 91 -9.87 -8.06 6.75
C LYS A 91 -9.20 -9.44 6.81
N ASN A 92 -8.35 -9.81 5.87
CA ASN A 92 -7.72 -11.12 5.79
C ASN A 92 -6.22 -10.98 5.57
N ALA A 93 -5.42 -11.64 6.40
CA ALA A 93 -3.96 -11.58 6.37
C ALA A 93 -3.32 -12.43 5.27
N ASN A 94 -4.06 -13.37 4.69
CA ASN A 94 -3.55 -14.40 3.78
C ASN A 94 -2.35 -15.16 4.38
N THR A 95 -2.47 -15.52 5.66
CA THR A 95 -1.47 -16.28 6.43
C THR A 95 -2.11 -17.56 6.93
N PHE A 96 -1.37 -18.67 6.93
CA PHE A 96 -1.87 -20.01 7.22
C PHE A 96 -3.02 -20.44 6.28
N THR A 97 -2.96 -20.02 5.03
CA THR A 97 -3.95 -20.35 4.01
C THR A 97 -3.52 -21.49 3.09
N GLY A 98 -2.31 -22.03 3.31
CA GLY A 98 -1.72 -23.11 2.54
C GLY A 98 -1.56 -22.76 1.05
N THR A 99 -1.51 -23.78 0.21
CA THR A 99 -1.36 -23.61 -1.26
C THR A 99 -2.47 -22.75 -1.88
N GLN A 100 -3.68 -22.79 -1.31
CA GLN A 100 -4.82 -22.00 -1.80
C GLN A 100 -4.55 -20.49 -1.72
N GLY A 101 -3.83 -20.02 -0.69
CA GLY A 101 -3.47 -18.60 -0.55
C GLY A 101 -2.47 -18.14 -1.61
N ALA A 102 -1.48 -18.98 -1.94
CA ALA A 102 -0.50 -18.72 -2.98
C ALA A 102 -1.14 -18.73 -4.38
N GLU A 103 -1.95 -19.74 -4.69
CA GLU A 103 -2.70 -19.84 -5.95
C GLU A 103 -3.67 -18.66 -6.14
N ALA A 104 -4.29 -18.22 -5.05
CA ALA A 104 -5.16 -17.06 -5.06
C ALA A 104 -4.41 -15.79 -5.48
N LEU A 105 -3.19 -15.55 -4.94
CA LEU A 105 -2.37 -14.39 -5.34
C LEU A 105 -1.89 -14.49 -6.79
N GLU A 106 -1.49 -15.67 -7.24
CA GLU A 106 -1.12 -15.87 -8.65
C GLU A 106 -2.31 -15.55 -9.58
N SER A 107 -3.49 -16.05 -9.25
CA SER A 107 -4.71 -15.75 -10.00
C SER A 107 -5.08 -14.28 -9.97
N LEU A 108 -4.94 -13.62 -8.81
CA LEU A 108 -5.21 -12.21 -8.63
C LEU A 108 -4.22 -11.33 -9.41
N SER A 109 -2.94 -11.68 -9.41
CA SER A 109 -1.90 -10.95 -10.15
C SER A 109 -2.16 -10.95 -11.66
N LYS A 110 -2.56 -12.11 -12.22
CA LYS A 110 -2.95 -12.24 -13.61
C LYS A 110 -4.19 -11.39 -13.93
N ASN A 111 -5.19 -11.41 -13.04
CA ASN A 111 -6.41 -10.63 -13.18
C ASN A 111 -6.15 -9.12 -13.14
N LEU A 112 -5.41 -8.65 -12.15
CA LEU A 112 -5.07 -7.23 -12.01
C LEU A 112 -4.19 -6.74 -13.17
N ALA A 113 -3.20 -7.51 -13.58
CA ALA A 113 -2.34 -7.21 -14.74
C ALA A 113 -3.16 -7.04 -16.03
N LYS A 114 -4.15 -7.91 -16.26
CA LYS A 114 -5.08 -7.83 -17.39
C LYS A 114 -5.88 -6.52 -17.36
N HIS A 115 -6.49 -6.18 -16.23
CA HIS A 115 -7.30 -4.95 -16.13
C HIS A 115 -6.45 -3.68 -16.29
N LEU A 116 -5.26 -3.62 -15.71
CA LEU A 116 -4.34 -2.51 -15.88
C LEU A 116 -3.89 -2.37 -17.35
N THR A 117 -3.55 -3.48 -18.02
CA THR A 117 -3.18 -3.50 -19.44
C THR A 117 -4.33 -2.97 -20.32
N LEU A 118 -5.55 -3.44 -20.10
CA LEU A 118 -6.72 -2.97 -20.84
C LEU A 118 -6.98 -1.48 -20.64
N ARG A 119 -6.86 -1.00 -19.40
CA ARG A 119 -7.02 0.43 -19.09
C ARG A 119 -5.99 1.31 -19.81
N GLU A 120 -4.72 0.90 -19.83
CA GLU A 120 -3.70 1.67 -20.54
C GLU A 120 -3.91 1.66 -22.07
N ALA A 121 -4.35 0.56 -22.63
CA ALA A 121 -4.68 0.47 -24.05
C ALA A 121 -5.88 1.36 -24.45
N GLN A 122 -6.81 1.62 -23.54
CA GLN A 122 -7.99 2.45 -23.78
C GLN A 122 -7.72 3.96 -23.65
N LYS A 123 -6.63 4.37 -23.02
CA LYS A 123 -6.24 5.80 -22.95
C LYS A 123 -5.86 6.31 -24.33
N LYS A 124 -6.34 7.53 -24.72
CA LYS A 124 -5.94 8.19 -25.95
C LYS A 124 -4.41 8.33 -26.03
N GLY A 125 -3.79 7.79 -27.07
CA GLY A 125 -2.32 7.72 -27.19
C GLY A 125 -1.68 6.67 -26.26
N GLY A 126 -2.48 5.76 -25.71
CA GLY A 126 -2.01 4.70 -24.84
C GLY A 126 -1.02 3.77 -25.57
N THR A 127 0.09 3.51 -24.90
CA THR A 127 1.01 2.47 -25.34
C THR A 127 0.42 1.11 -25.05
N SER A 128 0.54 0.15 -25.96
CA SER A 128 0.14 -1.26 -25.75
C SER A 128 1.09 -1.99 -24.77
N GLN A 129 1.50 -1.31 -23.71
CA GLN A 129 2.40 -1.91 -22.73
C GLN A 129 1.67 -2.99 -21.94
N VAL A 130 2.05 -4.24 -22.15
CA VAL A 130 1.52 -5.38 -21.42
C VAL A 130 2.12 -5.40 -20.01
N ILE A 131 1.27 -5.25 -19.01
CA ILE A 131 1.66 -5.35 -17.59
C ILE A 131 1.70 -6.83 -17.20
N LYS A 132 2.80 -7.23 -16.56
CA LYS A 132 3.03 -8.63 -16.18
C LYS A 132 2.71 -8.87 -14.71
N PRO A 133 2.26 -10.07 -14.33
CA PRO A 133 1.97 -10.41 -12.93
C PRO A 133 3.14 -10.14 -11.97
N ASN A 134 4.37 -10.39 -12.41
CA ASN A 134 5.59 -10.16 -11.62
C ASN A 134 6.05 -8.68 -11.55
N GLU A 135 5.20 -7.76 -11.97
CA GLU A 135 5.34 -6.31 -11.80
C GLU A 135 4.37 -5.77 -10.75
N ILE A 136 3.68 -6.66 -10.03
CA ILE A 136 2.67 -6.32 -9.03
C ILE A 136 3.08 -6.88 -7.67
N LEU A 137 3.13 -5.99 -6.68
CA LEU A 137 3.32 -6.35 -5.28
C LEU A 137 1.96 -6.47 -4.58
N PHE A 138 1.94 -7.23 -3.49
CA PHE A 138 0.77 -7.37 -2.63
C PHE A 138 1.11 -7.09 -1.17
N ALA A 139 0.13 -6.58 -0.43
CA ALA A 139 0.15 -6.51 1.01
C ALA A 139 -1.22 -6.89 1.55
N SER A 140 -1.25 -7.70 2.59
CA SER A 140 -2.49 -8.16 3.22
C SER A 140 -2.43 -7.89 4.72
N THR A 141 -3.57 -7.62 5.33
CA THR A 141 -3.67 -7.46 6.78
C THR A 141 -5.06 -7.84 7.28
N GLY A 142 -5.16 -8.39 8.48
CA GLY A 142 -6.42 -8.79 9.09
C GLY A 142 -6.32 -10.16 9.77
N VAL A 143 -7.37 -10.95 9.69
CA VAL A 143 -7.46 -12.24 10.38
C VAL A 143 -6.52 -13.27 9.75
N ILE A 144 -5.82 -14.00 10.59
CA ILE A 144 -4.91 -15.11 10.25
C ILE A 144 -5.70 -16.42 10.25
N GLY A 145 -5.40 -17.33 9.32
CA GLY A 145 -6.00 -18.66 9.26
C GLY A 145 -7.38 -18.75 8.58
N GLU A 146 -7.96 -17.61 8.22
CA GLU A 146 -9.21 -17.60 7.42
C GLU A 146 -8.92 -17.78 5.93
N LYS A 147 -9.82 -18.45 5.22
CA LYS A 147 -9.74 -18.60 3.77
C LYS A 147 -9.68 -17.24 3.08
N PHE A 148 -8.72 -17.07 2.18
CA PHE A 148 -8.56 -15.81 1.44
C PHE A 148 -9.77 -15.54 0.52
N PRO A 149 -10.41 -14.36 0.61
CA PRO A 149 -11.67 -14.05 -0.09
C PRO A 149 -11.44 -13.67 -1.56
N ILE A 150 -10.72 -14.52 -2.29
CA ILE A 150 -10.22 -14.25 -3.65
C ILE A 150 -11.33 -13.84 -4.63
N GLN A 151 -12.50 -14.46 -4.54
CA GLN A 151 -13.57 -14.18 -5.50
C GLN A 151 -14.13 -12.76 -5.34
N LYS A 152 -14.35 -12.30 -4.10
CA LYS A 152 -14.79 -10.92 -3.82
C LYS A 152 -13.76 -9.90 -4.33
N ILE A 153 -12.48 -10.15 -4.08
CA ILE A 153 -11.39 -9.27 -4.49
C ILE A 153 -11.30 -9.24 -6.03
N LYS A 154 -11.32 -10.38 -6.71
CA LYS A 154 -11.28 -10.44 -8.19
C LYS A 154 -12.45 -9.73 -8.85
N ASN A 155 -13.66 -9.91 -8.33
CA ASN A 155 -14.85 -9.24 -8.86
C ASN A 155 -14.76 -7.71 -8.73
N SER A 156 -14.03 -7.21 -7.73
CA SER A 156 -13.86 -5.78 -7.50
C SER A 156 -12.65 -5.17 -8.24
N THR A 157 -11.81 -6.00 -8.87
CA THR A 157 -10.55 -5.53 -9.50
C THR A 157 -10.80 -4.56 -10.66
N SER A 158 -11.80 -4.81 -11.52
CA SER A 158 -12.16 -3.90 -12.61
C SER A 158 -12.49 -2.50 -12.07
N GLN A 159 -13.40 -2.44 -11.09
CA GLN A 159 -13.80 -1.19 -10.47
C GLN A 159 -12.62 -0.48 -9.76
N LEU A 160 -11.75 -1.24 -9.09
CA LEU A 160 -10.55 -0.70 -8.44
C LEU A 160 -9.63 -0.02 -9.46
N VAL A 161 -9.44 -0.62 -10.63
CA VAL A 161 -8.62 -0.08 -11.72
C VAL A 161 -9.29 1.14 -12.38
N GLU A 162 -10.59 1.11 -12.62
CA GLU A 162 -11.37 2.22 -13.20
C GLU A 162 -11.34 3.48 -12.30
N LYS A 163 -11.30 3.27 -10.98
CA LYS A 163 -11.28 4.35 -9.99
C LYS A 163 -9.89 4.92 -9.70
N LEU A 164 -8.85 4.47 -10.38
CA LEU A 164 -7.52 5.08 -10.29
C LEU A 164 -7.57 6.58 -10.62
N ARG A 165 -6.99 7.41 -9.75
CA ARG A 165 -6.95 8.88 -9.85
C ARG A 165 -5.51 9.37 -9.88
N GLU A 166 -5.20 10.13 -10.92
CA GLU A 166 -3.94 10.88 -11.04
C GLU A 166 -3.95 12.12 -10.13
N LYS A 167 -5.11 12.77 -9.99
CA LYS A 167 -5.30 13.88 -9.05
C LYS A 167 -5.35 13.36 -7.61
N GLN A 168 -4.23 13.43 -6.93
CA GLN A 168 -4.02 12.93 -5.57
C GLN A 168 -4.29 14.05 -4.56
N ASN A 169 -5.55 14.45 -4.42
CA ASN A 169 -5.92 15.44 -3.41
C ASN A 169 -6.01 14.81 -2.00
N LYS A 170 -6.16 15.65 -0.98
CA LYS A 170 -6.32 15.26 0.43
C LYS A 170 -7.33 14.12 0.64
N PHE A 171 -8.43 14.14 -0.12
CA PHE A 171 -9.47 13.10 -0.01
C PHE A 171 -9.00 11.74 -0.52
N VAL A 172 -8.27 11.70 -1.63
CA VAL A 172 -7.74 10.46 -2.22
C VAL A 172 -6.75 9.80 -1.28
N TRP A 173 -5.83 10.57 -0.71
CA TRP A 173 -4.87 10.09 0.27
C TRP A 173 -5.52 9.61 1.55
N PHE A 174 -6.48 10.37 2.09
CA PHE A 174 -7.22 9.99 3.28
C PHE A 174 -7.99 8.68 3.07
N LYS A 175 -8.62 8.51 1.91
CA LYS A 175 -9.33 7.30 1.54
C LYS A 175 -8.39 6.09 1.45
N ALA A 176 -7.23 6.27 0.81
CA ALA A 176 -6.20 5.23 0.75
C ALA A 176 -5.70 4.82 2.14
N ALA A 177 -5.34 5.80 2.99
CA ALA A 177 -4.88 5.52 4.35
C ALA A 177 -5.96 4.85 5.21
N SER A 178 -7.24 5.21 5.02
CA SER A 178 -8.36 4.60 5.74
C SER A 178 -8.66 3.18 5.29
N SER A 179 -8.49 2.88 4.00
CA SER A 179 -8.78 1.56 3.43
C SER A 179 -7.82 0.47 3.90
N ILE A 180 -6.61 0.83 4.32
CA ILE A 180 -5.61 -0.13 4.83
C ILE A 180 -5.68 -0.37 6.34
N MET A 181 -6.54 0.37 7.07
CA MET A 181 -6.71 0.23 8.52
C MET A 181 -7.42 -1.09 8.88
N THR A 182 -7.09 -1.61 10.06
CA THR A 182 -7.82 -2.73 10.69
C THR A 182 -8.39 -2.32 12.04
N THR A 183 -7.58 -2.37 13.09
CA THR A 183 -7.93 -1.95 14.46
C THR A 183 -7.54 -0.51 14.77
N ASP A 184 -6.94 0.18 13.82
CA ASP A 184 -6.54 1.57 13.96
C ASP A 184 -7.73 2.47 14.28
N THR A 185 -7.53 3.43 15.16
CA THR A 185 -8.54 4.43 15.52
C THR A 185 -8.56 5.64 14.59
N ARG A 186 -7.48 5.85 13.81
CA ARG A 186 -7.34 6.93 12.85
C ARG A 186 -6.34 6.58 11.75
N PRO A 187 -6.51 7.11 10.53
CA PRO A 187 -5.53 6.96 9.47
C PRO A 187 -4.22 7.69 9.81
N LYS A 188 -3.11 7.13 9.35
CA LYS A 188 -1.76 7.69 9.55
C LYS A 188 -1.23 8.14 8.20
N LEU A 189 -0.94 9.44 8.10
CA LEU A 189 -0.42 10.10 6.92
C LEU A 189 0.78 10.96 7.31
N ALA A 190 1.79 11.00 6.47
CA ALA A 190 2.97 11.84 6.65
C ALA A 190 3.41 12.43 5.31
N TYR A 191 3.86 13.68 5.33
CA TYR A 191 4.39 14.38 4.17
C TYR A 191 5.66 15.11 4.57
N GLU A 192 6.66 15.02 3.69
CA GLU A 192 7.90 15.81 3.78
C GLU A 192 8.28 16.29 2.39
N GLU A 193 8.91 17.44 2.34
CA GLU A 193 9.48 18.04 1.14
C GLU A 193 10.91 18.48 1.42
N CYS A 194 11.81 18.22 0.50
CA CYS A 194 13.17 18.69 0.60
C CYS A 194 13.65 19.19 -0.75
N ARG A 195 14.59 20.13 -0.72
CA ARG A 195 15.20 20.70 -1.92
C ARG A 195 16.62 20.17 -2.10
N ILE A 196 16.84 19.47 -3.21
CA ILE A 196 18.16 18.94 -3.57
C ILE A 196 18.54 19.51 -4.95
N TRP A 197 19.68 20.20 -5.04
CA TRP A 197 20.17 20.82 -6.28
C TRP A 197 19.11 21.60 -7.06
N ASN A 198 18.41 22.50 -6.38
CA ASN A 198 17.34 23.33 -6.94
C ASN A 198 16.10 22.55 -7.43
N LYS A 199 15.91 21.32 -7.03
CA LYS A 199 14.72 20.53 -7.31
C LYS A 199 13.99 20.21 -6.02
N ASP A 200 12.70 20.45 -6.00
CA ASP A 200 11.83 20.08 -4.89
C ASP A 200 11.46 18.61 -5.01
N ILE A 201 11.76 17.85 -3.98
CA ILE A 201 11.51 16.42 -3.87
C ILE A 201 10.46 16.21 -2.80
N ARG A 202 9.44 15.42 -3.12
CA ARG A 202 8.32 15.14 -2.24
C ARG A 202 8.34 13.71 -1.76
N LEU A 203 7.95 13.56 -0.49
CA LEU A 203 7.71 12.26 0.13
C LEU A 203 6.31 12.29 0.74
N SER A 204 5.44 11.42 0.27
CA SER A 204 4.12 11.18 0.85
C SER A 204 4.04 9.77 1.37
N ALA A 205 3.47 9.56 2.55
CA ALA A 205 3.41 8.26 3.17
C ALA A 205 2.07 7.99 3.82
N ILE A 206 1.66 6.72 3.80
CA ILE A 206 0.56 6.20 4.60
C ILE A 206 1.03 5.00 5.41
N ALA A 207 0.45 4.83 6.59
CA ALA A 207 0.74 3.68 7.43
C ALA A 207 -0.51 3.20 8.20
N LYS A 208 -0.47 1.95 8.64
CA LYS A 208 -1.42 1.37 9.58
C LYS A 208 -0.69 0.53 10.62
N GLY A 209 -1.29 0.38 11.76
CA GLY A 209 -0.84 -0.43 12.88
C GLY A 209 -1.30 0.18 14.20
N SER A 210 -1.86 -0.65 15.09
CA SER A 210 -2.41 -0.25 16.37
C SER A 210 -2.13 -1.26 17.47
N GLY A 211 -2.10 -2.53 17.16
CA GLY A 211 -1.73 -3.64 18.04
C GLY A 211 -0.89 -4.65 17.28
N MET A 212 -0.36 -5.65 17.97
CA MET A 212 0.61 -6.62 17.49
C MET A 212 1.88 -5.89 17.00
N ILE A 213 2.40 -4.95 17.82
CA ILE A 213 3.56 -4.10 17.49
C ILE A 213 4.71 -4.38 18.47
N SER A 214 5.81 -4.89 17.92
CA SER A 214 7.06 -5.22 18.63
C SER A 214 8.27 -4.65 17.86
N PRO A 215 9.40 -4.32 18.48
CA PRO A 215 10.63 -3.99 17.78
C PRO A 215 11.06 -5.07 16.76
N ASN A 216 11.79 -4.69 15.72
CA ASN A 216 12.27 -5.54 14.64
C ASN A 216 11.20 -6.00 13.63
N MET A 217 10.43 -5.06 13.12
CA MET A 217 9.35 -5.28 12.15
C MET A 217 8.09 -5.90 12.78
N ALA A 218 7.33 -5.04 13.40
CA ALA A 218 6.07 -5.39 14.05
C ALA A 218 4.86 -4.93 13.22
N THR A 219 3.69 -5.50 13.43
CA THR A 219 2.45 -5.42 12.63
C THR A 219 2.16 -4.06 12.03
N MET A 220 2.89 -3.74 11.00
CA MET A 220 2.80 -2.47 10.33
C MET A 220 2.80 -2.67 8.82
N LEU A 221 1.89 -2.00 8.17
CA LEU A 221 2.02 -1.72 6.76
C LEU A 221 2.32 -0.23 6.63
N ALA A 222 3.43 0.10 5.99
CA ALA A 222 3.78 1.48 5.68
C ALA A 222 4.30 1.59 4.24
N PHE A 223 3.79 2.58 3.53
CA PHE A 223 4.11 2.82 2.14
C PHE A 223 4.52 4.28 1.98
N VAL A 224 5.76 4.48 1.56
CA VAL A 224 6.38 5.78 1.30
C VAL A 224 6.53 5.94 -0.22
N PHE A 225 6.16 7.09 -0.72
CA PHE A 225 6.21 7.41 -2.14
C PHE A 225 7.02 8.69 -2.34
N THR A 226 7.89 8.70 -3.34
CA THR A 226 8.66 9.89 -3.73
C THR A 226 8.69 10.03 -5.25
N ASP A 227 8.77 11.28 -5.71
CA ASP A 227 8.99 11.62 -7.10
C ASP A 227 10.46 11.62 -7.52
N ALA A 228 11.40 11.62 -6.57
CA ALA A 228 12.84 11.56 -6.85
C ALA A 228 13.22 10.30 -7.65
N GLU A 229 14.20 10.42 -8.56
CA GLU A 229 14.80 9.27 -9.23
C GLU A 229 15.86 8.63 -8.34
N ILE A 230 15.52 7.50 -7.72
CA ILE A 230 16.42 6.76 -6.83
C ILE A 230 16.46 5.28 -7.22
N PRO A 231 17.65 4.72 -7.50
CA PRO A 231 17.78 3.29 -7.79
C PRO A 231 17.34 2.40 -6.62
N SER A 232 16.71 1.27 -6.93
CA SER A 232 16.15 0.33 -5.92
C SER A 232 17.16 -0.14 -4.88
N VAL A 233 18.44 -0.26 -5.23
CA VAL A 233 19.50 -0.66 -4.29
C VAL A 233 19.67 0.39 -3.20
N PHE A 234 19.69 1.68 -3.58
CA PHE A 234 19.80 2.79 -2.64
C PHE A 234 18.52 2.93 -1.80
N LEU A 235 17.34 2.83 -2.42
CA LEU A 235 16.06 2.85 -1.69
C LEU A 235 16.03 1.79 -0.58
N LYS A 236 16.46 0.56 -0.88
CA LYS A 236 16.52 -0.52 0.10
C LYS A 236 17.51 -0.24 1.23
N SER A 237 18.68 0.32 0.91
CA SER A 237 19.71 0.68 1.90
C SER A 237 19.24 1.81 2.81
N LEU A 238 18.68 2.88 2.23
CA LEU A 238 18.13 4.02 2.97
C LEU A 238 17.00 3.58 3.89
N LEU A 239 16.06 2.76 3.38
CA LEU A 239 14.96 2.24 4.16
C LEU A 239 15.45 1.41 5.36
N LYS A 240 16.38 0.48 5.16
CA LYS A 240 16.95 -0.31 6.25
C LYS A 240 17.58 0.56 7.34
N ARG A 241 18.31 1.61 6.97
CA ARG A 241 18.92 2.54 7.92
C ARG A 241 17.88 3.36 8.68
N ALA A 242 16.84 3.83 7.97
CA ALA A 242 15.75 4.60 8.57
C ALA A 242 14.94 3.76 9.57
N MET A 243 14.74 2.47 9.30
CA MET A 243 13.98 1.56 10.16
C MET A 243 14.50 1.50 11.59
N THR A 244 15.82 1.57 11.80
CA THR A 244 16.44 1.39 13.12
C THR A 244 15.93 2.39 14.15
N ASN A 245 15.80 3.66 13.77
CA ASN A 245 15.42 4.75 14.67
C ASN A 245 13.96 5.19 14.51
N THR A 246 13.17 4.46 13.71
CA THR A 246 11.76 4.77 13.46
C THR A 246 10.89 3.55 13.78
N PHE A 247 10.49 2.80 12.78
CA PHE A 247 9.55 1.69 12.94
C PHE A 247 10.07 0.59 13.88
N ASN A 248 11.36 0.27 13.86
CA ASN A 248 11.94 -0.73 14.76
C ASN A 248 12.10 -0.25 16.21
N ALA A 249 11.89 1.04 16.47
CA ALA A 249 11.91 1.61 17.81
C ALA A 249 10.51 1.71 18.46
N ILE A 250 9.47 1.23 17.79
CA ILE A 250 8.08 1.28 18.26
C ILE A 250 7.69 -0.08 18.82
N THR A 251 7.04 -0.07 20.01
CA THR A 251 6.37 -1.26 20.57
C THR A 251 5.04 -0.88 21.20
N VAL A 252 4.07 -1.79 21.15
CA VAL A 252 2.76 -1.65 21.81
C VAL A 252 2.49 -2.83 22.73
N ASP A 253 2.62 -4.07 22.25
CA ASP A 253 2.25 -5.28 22.96
C ASP A 253 3.27 -6.42 22.80
N SER A 254 4.42 -6.12 22.19
CA SER A 254 5.55 -7.04 21.97
C SER A 254 5.26 -8.26 21.09
N ASP A 255 4.13 -8.28 20.38
CA ASP A 255 3.79 -9.35 19.45
C ASP A 255 4.34 -9.07 18.05
N THR A 256 4.90 -10.11 17.38
CA THR A 256 5.47 -10.00 16.03
C THR A 256 4.47 -10.48 14.98
N SER A 257 4.19 -9.66 13.99
CA SER A 257 3.26 -9.99 12.92
C SER A 257 3.86 -10.90 11.83
N THR A 258 2.97 -11.57 11.13
CA THR A 258 3.27 -12.37 9.94
C THR A 258 3.27 -11.56 8.64
N ASN A 259 2.85 -10.27 8.68
CA ASN A 259 2.49 -9.50 7.49
C ASN A 259 3.25 -8.18 7.33
N ASP A 260 4.20 -7.88 8.24
CA ASP A 260 4.86 -6.58 8.24
C ASP A 260 5.57 -6.28 6.94
N MET A 261 5.30 -5.10 6.43
CA MET A 261 5.94 -4.56 5.24
C MET A 261 6.08 -3.05 5.36
N VAL A 262 7.31 -2.57 5.23
CA VAL A 262 7.57 -1.16 4.93
C VAL A 262 8.20 -1.09 3.55
N ALA A 263 7.60 -0.32 2.65
CA ALA A 263 8.09 -0.17 1.30
C ALA A 263 8.18 1.31 0.90
N ILE A 264 9.23 1.64 0.17
CA ILE A 264 9.42 2.94 -0.46
C ILE A 264 9.44 2.78 -1.97
N PHE A 265 8.72 3.66 -2.66
CA PHE A 265 8.56 3.68 -4.11
C PHE A 265 9.04 5.02 -4.67
N SER A 266 9.85 4.96 -5.73
CA SER A 266 10.35 6.12 -6.46
C SER A 266 9.74 6.10 -7.86
N SER A 267 8.93 7.12 -8.18
CA SER A 267 8.31 7.25 -9.51
C SER A 267 9.26 7.77 -10.58
N ASN A 268 10.49 8.16 -10.20
CA ASN A 268 11.58 8.60 -11.10
C ASN A 268 11.21 9.81 -11.97
N LYS A 269 10.43 10.76 -11.44
CA LYS A 269 9.99 11.95 -12.18
C LYS A 269 10.91 13.15 -11.99
N VAL A 270 11.55 13.25 -10.83
CA VAL A 270 12.52 14.31 -10.52
C VAL A 270 13.93 13.71 -10.56
N LYS A 271 14.68 14.06 -11.62
CA LYS A 271 16.05 13.59 -11.89
C LYS A 271 17.08 14.43 -11.16
#